data_46b88414326ffe0e450f1332ddd2ba6b
#
_entry.id   46b88414326ffe0e450f1332ddd2ba6b
#
_cell.length_a   1.000
_cell.length_b   1.000
_cell.length_c   1.000
_cell.angle_alpha   90.00
_cell.angle_beta   90.00
_cell.angle_gamma   90.00
#
_symmetry.space_group_name_H-M   'P 1'
#
loop_
_entity.id
_entity.type
_entity.pdbx_description
1 polymer ?
#
loop_
_entity_poly.entity_id
_entity_poly.type
_entity_poly.pdbx_seq_one_letter_code
_entity_poly.pdbx_strand_id
1 'polypeptide(L)'
;EISDFVAKQSRKAKSNGRHCRNIIRQLMSYAVREGVREHNPALDIAVAMPTARRRVLSDDELRAFWIAAERPEGVEDLTLSRLMGIALRMAAVTMQRGGEVVGMRWDEIDRSARTWLIPPERMKGKKAHLVPLSDLALVLLDEAAAEVEGNGSDYVFPSPRSEDDVHIDRRAFSRAMNRLVDAIEIPNATPHDLRRTGATALTSERIGKPRFIVSQVIAHAADTGGGAAVTGQHYDLHDYLVEKRKALDEWSALLESIICGAAPNRQ
;
A
#
# COMPACT_ATOMS: atom_id res chain seq x y z
N GLU A 1 -15.00 -34.67 2.88
CA GLU A 1 -15.25 -33.62 3.90
C GLU A 1 -14.32 -32.42 3.77
N ILE A 2 -12.94 -32.57 3.84
CA ILE A 2 -12.03 -31.41 3.69
C ILE A 2 -12.15 -30.81 2.28
N SER A 3 -12.19 -31.64 1.25
CA SER A 3 -12.36 -31.22 -0.13
C SER A 3 -13.67 -30.45 -0.34
N ASP A 4 -14.78 -30.93 0.23
CA ASP A 4 -16.09 -30.28 0.13
C ASP A 4 -16.11 -28.93 0.84
N PHE A 5 -15.48 -28.86 2.02
CA PHE A 5 -15.31 -27.60 2.75
C PHE A 5 -14.52 -26.59 1.92
N VAL A 6 -13.37 -26.99 1.37
CA VAL A 6 -12.52 -26.13 0.52
C VAL A 6 -13.27 -25.69 -0.74
N ALA A 7 -14.02 -26.61 -1.38
CA ALA A 7 -14.86 -26.30 -2.53
C ALA A 7 -15.97 -25.28 -2.17
N LYS A 8 -16.62 -25.44 -1.02
CA LYS A 8 -17.62 -24.48 -0.52
C LYS A 8 -17.03 -23.08 -0.29
N GLN A 9 -15.82 -23.00 0.28
CA GLN A 9 -15.14 -21.71 0.46
C GLN A 9 -14.69 -21.10 -0.88
N SER A 10 -14.26 -21.93 -1.84
CA SER A 10 -13.88 -21.50 -3.18
C SER A 10 -15.03 -20.89 -3.98
N ARG A 11 -16.27 -21.34 -3.75
CA ARG A 11 -17.47 -20.74 -4.36
C ARG A 11 -17.75 -19.32 -3.85
N LYS A 12 -17.40 -19.01 -2.61
CA LYS A 12 -17.51 -17.65 -2.05
C LYS A 12 -16.47 -16.72 -2.66
N ALA A 13 -15.21 -17.17 -2.70
CA ALA A 13 -14.11 -16.52 -3.40
C ALA A 13 -12.97 -17.53 -3.64
N LYS A 14 -12.34 -17.51 -4.81
CA LYS A 14 -11.21 -18.40 -5.15
C LYS A 14 -10.06 -18.29 -4.14
N SER A 15 -9.80 -17.07 -3.65
CA SER A 15 -8.79 -16.81 -2.62
C SER A 15 -9.11 -17.48 -1.28
N ASN A 16 -10.39 -17.52 -0.87
CA ASN A 16 -10.83 -18.16 0.38
C ASN A 16 -10.57 -19.66 0.36
N GLY A 17 -10.94 -20.34 -0.73
CA GLY A 17 -10.66 -21.76 -0.88
C GLY A 17 -9.18 -22.10 -0.80
N ARG A 18 -8.34 -21.30 -1.49
CA ARG A 18 -6.89 -21.45 -1.41
C ARG A 18 -6.35 -21.21 0.00
N HIS A 19 -6.83 -20.19 0.68
CA HIS A 19 -6.40 -19.85 2.04
C HIS A 19 -6.79 -20.97 3.02
N CYS A 20 -8.03 -21.41 3.00
CA CYS A 20 -8.50 -22.53 3.81
C CYS A 20 -7.70 -23.81 3.53
N ARG A 21 -7.48 -24.16 2.27
CA ARG A 21 -6.69 -25.34 1.89
C ARG A 21 -5.25 -25.25 2.46
N ASN A 22 -4.62 -24.08 2.37
CA ASN A 22 -3.26 -23.91 2.88
C ASN A 22 -3.18 -24.08 4.39
N ILE A 23 -4.14 -23.48 5.16
CA ILE A 23 -4.20 -23.62 6.61
C ILE A 23 -4.41 -25.10 6.98
N ILE A 24 -5.38 -25.76 6.37
CA ILE A 24 -5.67 -27.18 6.66
C ILE A 24 -4.46 -28.05 6.30
N ARG A 25 -3.80 -27.80 5.17
CA ARG A 25 -2.59 -28.52 4.76
C ARG A 25 -1.48 -28.36 5.78
N GLN A 26 -1.23 -27.15 6.29
CA GLN A 26 -0.22 -26.90 7.32
C GLN A 26 -0.57 -27.60 8.64
N LEU A 27 -1.84 -27.51 9.09
CA LEU A 27 -2.30 -28.20 10.28
C LEU A 27 -2.16 -29.71 10.18
N MET A 28 -2.55 -30.30 9.05
CA MET A 28 -2.44 -31.75 8.82
C MET A 28 -0.98 -32.20 8.69
N SER A 29 -0.10 -31.38 8.08
CA SER A 29 1.33 -31.66 8.07
C SER A 29 1.96 -31.60 9.46
N TYR A 30 1.49 -30.70 10.32
CA TYR A 30 1.87 -30.66 11.71
C TYR A 30 1.43 -31.96 12.44
N ALA A 31 0.18 -32.37 12.28
CA ALA A 31 -0.36 -33.60 12.89
C ALA A 31 0.41 -34.87 12.46
N VAL A 32 0.88 -34.92 11.20
CA VAL A 32 1.74 -36.02 10.73
C VAL A 32 3.11 -35.98 11.43
N ARG A 33 3.73 -34.80 11.53
CA ARG A 33 5.03 -34.65 12.19
C ARG A 33 5.00 -35.03 13.69
N GLU A 34 3.88 -34.72 14.36
CA GLU A 34 3.67 -35.06 15.78
C GLU A 34 3.19 -36.54 15.97
N GLY A 35 3.14 -37.34 14.91
CA GLY A 35 2.73 -38.74 14.99
C GLY A 35 1.22 -38.96 15.23
N VAL A 36 0.41 -37.93 15.21
CA VAL A 36 -1.07 -38.00 15.39
C VAL A 36 -1.75 -38.62 14.18
N ARG A 37 -1.12 -38.52 13.00
CA ARG A 37 -1.62 -39.10 11.75
C ARG A 37 -0.46 -39.66 10.91
N GLU A 38 -0.76 -40.67 10.12
CA GLU A 38 0.24 -41.29 9.21
C GLU A 38 0.43 -40.47 7.93
N HIS A 39 -0.62 -39.80 7.42
CA HIS A 39 -0.57 -39.03 6.19
C HIS A 39 -1.43 -37.78 6.23
N ASN A 40 -1.11 -36.82 5.35
CA ASN A 40 -1.84 -35.56 5.25
C ASN A 40 -2.91 -35.63 4.15
N PRO A 41 -4.22 -35.65 4.50
CA PRO A 41 -5.31 -35.79 3.53
C PRO A 41 -5.57 -34.50 2.72
N ALA A 42 -4.84 -33.42 2.98
CA ALA A 42 -5.02 -32.15 2.29
C ALA A 42 -3.92 -31.86 1.26
N LEU A 43 -3.00 -32.80 1.01
CA LEU A 43 -1.89 -32.58 0.06
C LEU A 43 -2.40 -32.40 -1.37
N ASP A 44 -3.31 -33.28 -1.81
CA ASP A 44 -3.76 -33.37 -3.21
C ASP A 44 -5.03 -32.60 -3.51
N ILE A 45 -5.49 -31.74 -2.56
CA ILE A 45 -6.66 -30.92 -2.81
C ILE A 45 -6.31 -29.80 -3.80
N ALA A 46 -6.81 -29.92 -5.02
CA ALA A 46 -6.69 -28.91 -6.04
C ALA A 46 -7.58 -27.69 -5.74
N VAL A 47 -7.05 -26.48 -5.91
CA VAL A 47 -7.82 -25.24 -5.85
C VAL A 47 -7.44 -24.34 -7.01
N ALA A 48 -8.44 -23.67 -7.58
CA ALA A 48 -8.19 -22.71 -8.63
C ALA A 48 -7.31 -21.56 -8.13
N MET A 49 -6.28 -21.23 -8.92
CA MET A 49 -5.45 -20.06 -8.65
C MET A 49 -6.27 -18.79 -8.89
N PRO A 50 -6.27 -17.85 -7.94
CA PRO A 50 -6.87 -16.55 -8.20
C PRO A 50 -6.09 -15.86 -9.31
N THR A 51 -6.80 -15.24 -10.25
CA THR A 51 -6.18 -14.40 -11.28
C THR A 51 -5.51 -13.20 -10.62
N ALA A 52 -4.26 -12.94 -10.97
CA ALA A 52 -3.56 -11.77 -10.46
C ALA A 52 -4.29 -10.51 -10.92
N ARG A 53 -4.65 -9.66 -9.95
CA ARG A 53 -5.28 -8.38 -10.23
C ARG A 53 -4.24 -7.44 -10.84
N ARG A 54 -4.54 -6.84 -12.00
CA ARG A 54 -3.64 -5.94 -12.74
C ARG A 54 -4.24 -4.54 -12.90
N ARG A 55 -5.02 -4.09 -11.90
CA ARG A 55 -5.67 -2.77 -11.94
C ARG A 55 -4.61 -1.66 -11.80
N VAL A 56 -4.62 -0.72 -12.73
CA VAL A 56 -3.89 0.55 -12.72
C VAL A 56 -4.94 1.63 -12.98
N LEU A 57 -4.95 2.70 -12.22
CA LEU A 57 -5.88 3.81 -12.42
C LEU A 57 -5.44 4.63 -13.63
N SER A 58 -6.41 5.08 -14.44
CA SER A 58 -6.17 6.07 -15.48
C SER A 58 -5.89 7.45 -14.86
N ASP A 59 -5.42 8.39 -15.68
CA ASP A 59 -5.18 9.77 -15.23
C ASP A 59 -6.48 10.44 -14.75
N ASP A 60 -7.59 10.22 -15.46
CA ASP A 60 -8.90 10.75 -15.07
C ASP A 60 -9.39 10.14 -13.75
N GLU A 61 -9.23 8.83 -13.59
CA GLU A 61 -9.58 8.15 -12.33
C GLU A 61 -8.69 8.61 -11.17
N LEU A 62 -7.39 8.81 -11.41
CA LEU A 62 -6.45 9.28 -10.39
C LEU A 62 -6.76 10.73 -9.99
N ARG A 63 -7.14 11.56 -10.96
CA ARG A 63 -7.61 12.93 -10.71
C ARG A 63 -8.91 12.94 -9.91
N ALA A 64 -9.92 12.17 -10.33
CA ALA A 64 -11.20 12.09 -9.62
C ALA A 64 -11.01 11.60 -8.20
N PHE A 65 -10.18 10.55 -8.00
CA PHE A 65 -9.79 10.06 -6.68
C PHE A 65 -9.16 11.18 -5.83
N TRP A 66 -8.21 11.93 -6.38
CA TRP A 66 -7.51 12.97 -5.64
C TRP A 66 -8.46 14.08 -5.18
N ILE A 67 -9.28 14.61 -6.10
CA ILE A 67 -10.24 15.68 -5.81
C ILE A 67 -11.25 15.24 -4.75
N ALA A 68 -11.79 14.01 -4.87
CA ALA A 68 -12.74 13.48 -3.88
C ALA A 68 -12.10 13.23 -2.51
N ALA A 69 -10.82 12.82 -2.45
CA ALA A 69 -10.09 12.65 -1.20
C ALA A 69 -9.68 13.98 -0.57
N GLU A 70 -9.47 15.04 -1.37
CA GLU A 70 -9.13 16.38 -0.91
C GLU A 70 -10.34 17.13 -0.38
N ARG A 71 -11.47 17.01 -1.07
CA ARG A 71 -12.72 17.73 -0.77
C ARG A 71 -13.91 16.77 -0.69
N PRO A 72 -13.92 15.89 0.31
CA PRO A 72 -14.95 14.86 0.41
C PRO A 72 -16.36 15.45 0.58
N GLU A 73 -16.49 16.67 1.14
CA GLU A 73 -17.74 17.41 1.29
C GLU A 73 -18.37 17.80 -0.05
N GLY A 74 -17.61 17.83 -1.13
CA GLY A 74 -18.10 18.10 -2.49
C GLY A 74 -18.61 16.87 -3.24
N VAL A 75 -18.60 15.70 -2.62
CA VAL A 75 -19.04 14.43 -3.25
C VAL A 75 -20.29 13.93 -2.54
N GLU A 76 -21.36 13.76 -3.31
CA GLU A 76 -22.64 13.26 -2.80
C GLU A 76 -22.48 11.87 -2.18
N ASP A 77 -23.14 11.61 -1.08
CA ASP A 77 -23.13 10.35 -0.31
C ASP A 77 -21.74 9.86 0.19
N LEU A 78 -20.69 10.68 0.05
CA LEU A 78 -19.37 10.33 0.55
C LEU A 78 -19.19 10.71 2.01
N THR A 79 -19.16 9.73 2.90
CA THR A 79 -18.74 9.92 4.30
C THR A 79 -17.25 9.61 4.45
N LEU A 80 -16.43 10.65 4.43
CA LEU A 80 -14.98 10.59 4.56
C LEU A 80 -14.49 11.78 5.39
N SER A 81 -13.68 11.55 6.44
CA SER A 81 -13.05 12.65 7.18
C SER A 81 -11.88 13.23 6.37
N ARG A 82 -11.58 14.51 6.56
CA ARG A 82 -10.43 15.16 5.92
C ARG A 82 -9.13 14.40 6.22
N LEU A 83 -8.90 14.05 7.48
CA LEU A 83 -7.70 13.27 7.86
C LEU A 83 -7.58 11.94 7.12
N MET A 84 -8.69 11.23 6.90
CA MET A 84 -8.69 10.00 6.10
C MET A 84 -8.41 10.28 4.62
N GLY A 85 -8.94 11.38 4.08
CA GLY A 85 -8.63 11.86 2.72
C GLY A 85 -7.14 12.17 2.55
N ILE A 86 -6.53 12.84 3.54
CA ILE A 86 -5.09 13.11 3.57
C ILE A 86 -4.30 11.79 3.61
N ALA A 87 -4.69 10.83 4.44
CA ALA A 87 -4.04 9.52 4.50
C ALA A 87 -4.09 8.77 3.15
N LEU A 88 -5.22 8.81 2.45
CA LEU A 88 -5.38 8.21 1.12
C LEU A 88 -4.48 8.88 0.08
N ARG A 89 -4.42 10.23 0.07
CA ARG A 89 -3.51 10.99 -0.80
C ARG A 89 -2.05 10.70 -0.46
N MET A 90 -1.69 10.62 0.82
CA MET A 90 -0.33 10.26 1.27
C MET A 90 0.08 8.86 0.76
N ALA A 91 -0.84 7.90 0.76
CA ALA A 91 -0.58 6.57 0.20
C ALA A 91 -0.33 6.62 -1.32
N ALA A 92 -1.02 7.49 -2.05
CA ALA A 92 -0.80 7.69 -3.48
C ALA A 92 0.57 8.34 -3.76
N VAL A 93 0.93 9.38 -3.01
CA VAL A 93 2.19 10.14 -3.18
C VAL A 93 3.40 9.29 -2.82
N THR A 94 3.39 8.63 -1.66
CA THR A 94 4.54 7.87 -1.14
C THR A 94 4.61 6.45 -1.69
N MET A 95 3.54 5.95 -2.29
CA MET A 95 3.40 4.55 -2.72
C MET A 95 3.65 3.53 -1.59
N GLN A 96 3.53 3.92 -0.31
CA GLN A 96 3.68 2.98 0.80
C GLN A 96 2.38 2.21 1.06
N ARG A 97 2.46 1.10 1.79
CA ARG A 97 1.26 0.30 2.09
C ARG A 97 0.35 1.07 3.04
N GLY A 98 -0.97 0.93 2.85
CA GLY A 98 -1.93 1.65 3.69
C GLY A 98 -1.73 1.44 5.18
N GLY A 99 -1.29 0.25 5.63
CA GLY A 99 -0.97 0.01 7.03
C GLY A 99 0.30 0.72 7.51
N GLU A 100 1.26 0.97 6.62
CA GLU A 100 2.46 1.76 6.90
C GLU A 100 2.09 3.25 7.02
N VAL A 101 1.24 3.74 6.10
CA VAL A 101 0.79 5.14 6.10
C VAL A 101 -0.05 5.47 7.33
N VAL A 102 -1.10 4.70 7.63
CA VAL A 102 -1.95 5.03 8.79
C VAL A 102 -1.22 4.90 10.12
N GLY A 103 -0.19 4.07 10.21
CA GLY A 103 0.65 3.94 11.39
C GLY A 103 1.83 4.92 11.45
N MET A 104 1.90 5.93 10.57
CA MET A 104 2.97 6.95 10.56
C MET A 104 2.98 7.74 11.86
N ARG A 105 4.17 7.95 12.44
CA ARG A 105 4.38 8.72 13.65
C ARG A 105 5.18 9.98 13.36
N TRP A 106 4.97 11.02 14.17
CA TRP A 106 5.71 12.28 14.02
C TRP A 106 7.21 12.13 14.27
N ASP A 107 7.61 11.26 15.21
CA ASP A 107 9.01 10.99 15.54
C ASP A 107 9.77 10.19 14.45
N GLU A 108 9.06 9.64 13.47
CA GLU A 108 9.64 8.95 12.31
C GLU A 108 9.97 9.90 11.15
N ILE A 109 9.57 11.18 11.25
CA ILE A 109 9.67 12.17 10.17
C ILE A 109 10.81 13.13 10.45
N ASP A 110 11.83 13.10 9.60
CA ASP A 110 12.84 14.16 9.55
C ASP A 110 12.47 15.15 8.44
N ARG A 111 11.93 16.31 8.86
CA ARG A 111 11.55 17.38 7.92
C ARG A 111 12.76 18.03 7.27
N SER A 112 13.89 18.12 7.96
CA SER A 112 15.14 18.73 7.45
C SER A 112 15.79 17.86 6.38
N ALA A 113 15.85 16.54 6.63
CA ALA A 113 16.31 15.57 5.66
C ALA A 113 15.22 15.19 4.63
N ARG A 114 13.96 15.62 4.86
CA ARG A 114 12.80 15.27 4.02
C ARG A 114 12.66 13.76 3.87
N THR A 115 12.60 13.05 5.00
CA THR A 115 12.52 11.59 5.03
C THR A 115 11.52 11.11 6.09
N TRP A 116 10.95 9.95 5.84
CA TRP A 116 10.15 9.18 6.75
C TRP A 116 10.78 7.80 6.95
N LEU A 117 11.19 7.49 8.19
CA LEU A 117 11.77 6.21 8.56
C LEU A 117 10.69 5.25 9.09
N ILE A 118 10.34 4.25 8.31
CA ILE A 118 9.44 3.18 8.76
C ILE A 118 10.29 2.13 9.51
N PRO A 119 10.04 1.91 10.81
CA PRO A 119 10.85 0.99 11.60
C PRO A 119 10.62 -0.48 11.22
N PRO A 120 11.58 -1.37 11.53
CA PRO A 120 11.54 -2.78 11.10
C PRO A 120 10.30 -3.54 11.60
N GLU A 121 9.78 -3.18 12.76
CA GLU A 121 8.64 -3.82 13.44
C GLU A 121 7.37 -3.71 12.59
N ARG A 122 7.20 -2.58 11.88
CA ARG A 122 6.07 -2.31 11.00
C ARG A 122 6.27 -2.85 9.58
N MET A 123 7.49 -3.21 9.22
CA MET A 123 7.83 -3.71 7.88
C MET A 123 7.67 -5.22 7.79
N LYS A 124 6.99 -5.70 6.72
CA LYS A 124 6.84 -7.13 6.46
C LYS A 124 8.19 -7.86 6.35
N GLY A 125 9.21 -7.20 5.82
CA GLY A 125 10.57 -7.72 5.62
C GLY A 125 11.49 -7.59 6.83
N LYS A 126 11.01 -7.04 7.97
CA LYS A 126 11.80 -6.80 9.19
C LYS A 126 13.09 -5.99 8.96
N LYS A 127 13.11 -5.15 7.93
CA LYS A 127 14.15 -4.15 7.67
C LYS A 127 13.52 -2.76 7.71
N ALA A 128 14.20 -1.79 8.31
CA ALA A 128 13.77 -0.40 8.25
C ALA A 128 13.69 0.07 6.80
N HIS A 129 12.76 0.96 6.53
CA HIS A 129 12.57 1.51 5.20
C HIS A 129 12.55 3.04 5.26
N LEU A 130 13.56 3.67 4.65
CA LEU A 130 13.65 5.11 4.54
C LEU A 130 12.95 5.57 3.26
N VAL A 131 11.90 6.39 3.42
CA VAL A 131 11.07 6.94 2.34
C VAL A 131 11.39 8.42 2.18
N PRO A 132 11.91 8.87 1.02
CA PRO A 132 12.00 10.31 0.72
C PRO A 132 10.62 10.95 0.66
N LEU A 133 10.50 12.16 1.17
CA LEU A 133 9.27 12.96 1.13
C LEU A 133 9.42 14.06 0.07
N SER A 134 8.58 14.01 -0.96
CA SER A 134 8.44 15.07 -1.97
C SER A 134 7.77 16.31 -1.37
N ASP A 135 7.77 17.44 -2.09
CA ASP A 135 7.08 18.67 -1.66
C ASP A 135 5.59 18.39 -1.42
N LEU A 136 4.94 17.65 -2.30
CA LEU A 136 3.54 17.26 -2.15
C LEU A 136 3.30 16.42 -0.89
N ALA A 137 4.22 15.52 -0.54
CA ALA A 137 4.12 14.74 0.71
C ALA A 137 4.28 15.65 1.95
N LEU A 138 5.15 16.65 1.90
CA LEU A 138 5.31 17.62 3.00
C LEU A 138 4.06 18.49 3.16
N VAL A 139 3.44 18.95 2.08
CA VAL A 139 2.15 19.67 2.11
C VAL A 139 1.07 18.82 2.79
N LEU A 140 0.98 17.53 2.45
CA LEU A 140 0.03 16.62 3.10
C LEU A 140 0.32 16.41 4.59
N LEU A 141 1.58 16.43 5.01
CA LEU A 141 1.95 16.40 6.43
C LEU A 141 1.54 17.68 7.16
N ASP A 142 1.64 18.85 6.51
CA ASP A 142 1.19 20.10 7.08
C ASP A 142 -0.35 20.15 7.21
N GLU A 143 -1.07 19.66 6.19
CA GLU A 143 -2.52 19.47 6.27
C GLU A 143 -2.91 18.53 7.43
N ALA A 144 -2.21 17.38 7.56
CA ALA A 144 -2.47 16.45 8.64
C ALA A 144 -2.20 17.06 10.02
N ALA A 145 -1.10 17.82 10.16
CA ALA A 145 -0.76 18.49 11.42
C ALA A 145 -1.86 19.50 11.81
N ALA A 146 -2.40 20.25 10.86
CA ALA A 146 -3.51 21.20 11.12
C ALA A 146 -4.80 20.47 11.55
N GLU A 147 -5.10 19.31 10.96
CA GLU A 147 -6.30 18.52 11.33
C GLU A 147 -6.23 17.89 12.73
N VAL A 148 -5.02 17.64 13.25
CA VAL A 148 -4.81 17.03 14.56
C VAL A 148 -4.24 18.01 15.59
N GLU A 149 -4.23 19.30 15.31
CA GLU A 149 -3.68 20.31 16.20
C GLU A 149 -4.34 20.23 17.59
N GLY A 150 -3.52 20.19 18.62
CA GLY A 150 -3.96 20.15 20.01
C GLY A 150 -4.47 18.80 20.53
N ASN A 151 -4.46 17.71 19.73
CA ASN A 151 -4.90 16.40 20.21
C ASN A 151 -3.83 15.60 20.96
N GLY A 152 -2.55 16.03 20.89
CA GLY A 152 -1.43 15.42 21.62
C GLY A 152 -1.04 14.03 21.16
N SER A 153 -1.54 13.55 20.01
CA SER A 153 -1.21 12.22 19.49
C SER A 153 0.20 12.14 18.92
N ASP A 154 0.86 11.02 19.16
CA ASP A 154 2.13 10.66 18.53
C ASP A 154 1.97 10.29 17.05
N TYR A 155 0.75 9.95 16.61
CA TYR A 155 0.47 9.53 15.25
C TYR A 155 0.09 10.69 14.34
N VAL A 156 0.52 10.64 13.07
CA VAL A 156 0.07 11.56 12.02
C VAL A 156 -1.41 11.35 11.68
N PHE A 157 -1.88 10.10 11.81
CA PHE A 157 -3.25 9.69 11.51
C PHE A 157 -3.89 8.98 12.72
N PRO A 158 -4.16 9.71 13.81
CA PRO A 158 -4.79 9.15 15.00
C PRO A 158 -6.21 8.67 14.74
N SER A 159 -6.63 7.67 15.51
CA SER A 159 -8.00 7.15 15.43
C SER A 159 -8.97 8.05 16.21
N PRO A 160 -10.02 8.59 15.58
CA PRO A 160 -11.01 9.39 16.28
C PRO A 160 -11.97 8.57 17.15
N ARG A 161 -11.83 7.25 17.17
CA ARG A 161 -12.76 6.31 17.84
C ARG A 161 -12.16 5.67 19.09
N SER A 162 -10.97 6.02 19.47
CA SER A 162 -10.28 5.47 20.64
C SER A 162 -9.91 6.59 21.60
N GLU A 163 -10.06 6.35 22.90
CA GLU A 163 -9.52 7.21 23.97
C GLU A 163 -8.01 6.99 24.14
N ASP A 164 -7.52 5.81 23.72
CA ASP A 164 -6.10 5.52 23.68
C ASP A 164 -5.46 6.18 22.46
N ASP A 165 -4.19 6.58 22.58
CA ASP A 165 -3.40 7.08 21.45
C ASP A 165 -3.05 5.93 20.50
N VAL A 166 -3.93 5.70 19.53
CA VAL A 166 -3.78 4.69 18.49
C VAL A 166 -4.06 5.28 17.12
N HIS A 167 -3.42 4.76 16.11
CA HIS A 167 -3.63 5.19 14.74
C HIS A 167 -4.93 4.64 14.10
N ILE A 168 -5.36 5.21 12.98
CA ILE A 168 -6.46 4.70 12.15
C ILE A 168 -6.24 3.21 11.82
N ASP A 169 -7.28 2.39 12.04
CA ASP A 169 -7.22 0.97 11.71
C ASP A 169 -7.10 0.73 10.18
N ARG A 170 -6.23 -0.19 9.79
CA ARG A 170 -5.99 -0.53 8.37
C ARG A 170 -7.26 -0.95 7.63
N ARG A 171 -8.21 -1.61 8.31
CA ARG A 171 -9.49 -2.01 7.70
C ARG A 171 -10.39 -0.79 7.50
N ALA A 172 -10.33 0.19 8.43
CA ALA A 172 -11.02 1.45 8.28
C ALA A 172 -10.52 2.23 7.06
N PHE A 173 -9.19 2.28 6.87
CA PHE A 173 -8.57 2.86 5.69
C PHE A 173 -9.02 2.18 4.38
N SER A 174 -9.05 0.85 4.34
CA SER A 174 -9.52 0.12 3.15
C SER A 174 -11.01 0.34 2.88
N ARG A 175 -11.85 0.40 3.94
CA ARG A 175 -13.29 0.72 3.80
C ARG A 175 -13.51 2.15 3.32
N ALA A 176 -12.69 3.09 3.78
CA ALA A 176 -12.74 4.49 3.33
C ALA A 176 -12.44 4.59 1.83
N MET A 177 -11.40 3.91 1.36
CA MET A 177 -11.09 3.83 -0.08
C MET A 177 -12.26 3.25 -0.88
N ASN A 178 -12.89 2.16 -0.39
CA ASN A 178 -14.04 1.57 -1.09
C ASN A 178 -15.19 2.57 -1.20
N ARG A 179 -15.58 3.25 -0.09
CA ARG A 179 -16.64 4.26 -0.12
C ARG A 179 -16.33 5.40 -1.09
N LEU A 180 -15.07 5.88 -1.11
CA LEU A 180 -14.66 6.94 -2.01
C LEU A 180 -14.78 6.51 -3.47
N VAL A 181 -14.23 5.36 -3.84
CA VAL A 181 -14.27 4.90 -5.24
C VAL A 181 -15.68 4.50 -5.70
N ASP A 182 -16.53 4.02 -4.79
CA ASP A 182 -17.93 3.75 -5.07
C ASP A 182 -18.69 5.06 -5.33
N ALA A 183 -18.46 6.11 -4.51
CA ALA A 183 -19.12 7.41 -4.66
C ALA A 183 -18.72 8.16 -5.95
N ILE A 184 -17.51 7.93 -6.47
CA ILE A 184 -17.04 8.54 -7.72
C ILE A 184 -17.04 7.55 -8.90
N GLU A 185 -17.74 6.44 -8.77
CA GLU A 185 -17.96 5.42 -9.81
C GLU A 185 -16.69 4.84 -10.43
N ILE A 186 -15.57 4.80 -9.67
CA ILE A 186 -14.34 4.13 -10.11
C ILE A 186 -14.42 2.64 -9.78
N PRO A 187 -14.59 1.75 -10.75
CA PRO A 187 -14.82 0.34 -10.46
C PRO A 187 -13.58 -0.32 -9.87
N ASN A 188 -13.78 -1.06 -8.78
CA ASN A 188 -12.79 -1.99 -8.27
C ASN A 188 -11.40 -1.41 -7.94
N ALA A 189 -11.26 -0.17 -7.51
CA ALA A 189 -9.98 0.37 -7.03
C ALA A 189 -9.77 0.10 -5.53
N THR A 190 -8.55 -0.18 -5.14
CA THR A 190 -8.13 -0.43 -3.75
C THR A 190 -6.89 0.40 -3.42
N PRO A 191 -6.54 0.59 -2.12
CA PRO A 191 -5.31 1.28 -1.76
C PRO A 191 -4.04 0.67 -2.40
N HIS A 192 -4.05 -0.65 -2.64
CA HIS A 192 -2.92 -1.30 -3.31
C HIS A 192 -2.81 -0.95 -4.79
N ASP A 193 -3.93 -0.60 -5.42
CA ASP A 193 -3.93 -0.19 -6.82
C ASP A 193 -3.37 1.23 -7.00
N LEU A 194 -3.50 2.13 -6.00
CA LEU A 194 -2.78 3.43 -5.98
C LEU A 194 -1.26 3.22 -6.05
N ARG A 195 -0.75 2.35 -5.19
CA ARG A 195 0.67 1.99 -5.19
C ARG A 195 1.12 1.33 -6.50
N ARG A 196 0.27 0.47 -7.08
CA ARG A 196 0.55 -0.14 -8.38
C ARG A 196 0.55 0.90 -9.49
N THR A 197 -0.35 1.88 -9.46
CA THR A 197 -0.42 2.97 -10.43
C THR A 197 0.87 3.78 -10.43
N GLY A 198 1.35 4.23 -9.27
CA GLY A 198 2.62 4.93 -9.15
C GLY A 198 3.82 4.08 -9.61
N ALA A 199 3.89 2.82 -9.16
CA ALA A 199 4.98 1.92 -9.58
C ALA A 199 4.97 1.64 -11.10
N THR A 200 3.79 1.56 -11.71
CA THR A 200 3.67 1.41 -13.17
C THR A 200 4.09 2.69 -13.90
N ALA A 201 3.68 3.86 -13.41
CA ALA A 201 4.10 5.14 -13.97
C ALA A 201 5.62 5.31 -13.91
N LEU A 202 6.24 4.97 -12.77
CA LEU A 202 7.69 5.01 -12.59
C LEU A 202 8.44 4.13 -13.59
N THR A 203 7.93 2.93 -13.90
CA THR A 203 8.59 2.01 -14.84
C THR A 203 8.22 2.23 -16.29
N SER A 204 7.14 2.98 -16.56
CA SER A 204 6.69 3.29 -17.91
C SER A 204 7.56 4.36 -18.60
N GLU A 205 7.32 4.57 -19.88
CA GLU A 205 7.97 5.63 -20.68
C GLU A 205 7.75 7.04 -20.13
N ARG A 206 6.72 7.24 -19.28
CA ARG A 206 6.40 8.54 -18.66
C ARG A 206 7.52 9.02 -17.73
N ILE A 207 8.19 8.11 -17.00
CA ILE A 207 9.26 8.43 -16.03
C ILE A 207 10.54 7.64 -16.31
N GLY A 208 10.43 6.36 -16.71
CA GLY A 208 11.55 5.54 -17.18
C GLY A 208 12.50 5.05 -16.08
N LYS A 209 12.04 4.84 -14.84
CA LYS A 209 12.91 4.32 -13.77
C LYS A 209 13.18 2.83 -13.93
N PRO A 210 14.42 2.36 -13.64
CA PRO A 210 14.72 0.94 -13.58
C PRO A 210 13.84 0.23 -12.55
N ARG A 211 13.37 -0.97 -12.88
CA ARG A 211 12.51 -1.79 -11.98
C ARG A 211 13.13 -2.01 -10.61
N PHE A 212 14.45 -2.13 -10.56
CA PHE A 212 15.20 -2.24 -9.31
C PHE A 212 14.96 -1.03 -8.41
N ILE A 213 15.10 0.21 -8.92
CA ILE A 213 14.85 1.43 -8.13
C ILE A 213 13.39 1.50 -7.68
N VAL A 214 12.44 1.15 -8.56
CA VAL A 214 11.03 1.08 -8.17
C VAL A 214 10.81 0.07 -7.05
N SER A 215 11.47 -1.09 -7.08
CA SER A 215 11.39 -2.07 -5.98
C SER A 215 11.94 -1.53 -4.67
N GLN A 216 13.01 -0.71 -4.71
CA GLN A 216 13.54 -0.02 -3.52
C GLN A 216 12.56 1.04 -2.99
N VAL A 217 11.90 1.83 -3.86
CA VAL A 217 10.86 2.81 -3.46
C VAL A 217 9.73 2.13 -2.72
N ILE A 218 9.23 1.02 -3.28
CA ILE A 218 8.07 0.31 -2.71
C ILE A 218 8.45 -0.76 -1.68
N ALA A 219 9.70 -0.87 -1.23
CA ALA A 219 10.17 -1.91 -0.29
C ALA A 219 9.67 -3.33 -0.67
N HIS A 220 9.87 -3.73 -1.92
CA HIS A 220 9.45 -5.04 -2.42
C HIS A 220 10.64 -6.01 -2.42
N ALA A 221 10.64 -6.98 -1.54
CA ALA A 221 11.76 -7.90 -1.30
C ALA A 221 12.11 -8.84 -2.48
N ALA A 222 11.29 -8.89 -3.53
CA ALA A 222 11.42 -9.89 -4.59
C ALA A 222 12.25 -9.44 -5.80
N ASP A 223 12.66 -8.16 -5.87
CA ASP A 223 13.39 -7.63 -7.03
C ASP A 223 14.86 -7.32 -6.64
N THR A 224 15.64 -8.35 -6.49
CA THR A 224 17.10 -8.26 -6.23
C THR A 224 17.89 -8.11 -7.55
N GLY A 225 17.33 -7.43 -8.56
CA GLY A 225 18.06 -7.11 -9.80
C GLY A 225 18.68 -8.32 -10.49
N GLY A 226 17.89 -9.10 -11.18
CA GLY A 226 18.24 -10.17 -12.12
C GLY A 226 19.59 -10.82 -11.92
N GLY A 227 19.66 -11.88 -11.12
CA GLY A 227 20.81 -12.75 -11.17
C GLY A 227 21.48 -13.14 -9.86
N ALA A 228 21.19 -12.57 -8.72
CA ALA A 228 21.66 -13.12 -7.45
C ALA A 228 20.85 -12.59 -6.27
N ALA A 229 19.73 -13.25 -5.98
CA ALA A 229 18.95 -13.01 -4.77
C ALA A 229 19.81 -13.05 -3.48
N VAL A 230 20.90 -13.78 -3.51
CA VAL A 230 21.86 -13.95 -2.41
C VAL A 230 22.83 -12.76 -2.32
N THR A 231 23.31 -12.23 -3.45
CA THR A 231 24.29 -11.15 -3.48
C THR A 231 23.68 -9.82 -3.01
N GLY A 232 22.45 -9.47 -3.44
CA GLY A 232 21.79 -8.25 -3.04
C GLY A 232 21.33 -8.26 -1.57
N GLN A 233 21.09 -9.41 -0.96
CA GLN A 233 20.68 -9.48 0.46
C GLN A 233 21.84 -9.34 1.45
N HIS A 234 23.05 -9.71 1.06
CA HIS A 234 24.19 -9.80 1.98
C HIS A 234 25.32 -8.81 1.70
N TYR A 235 25.41 -8.24 0.51
CA TYR A 235 26.56 -7.40 0.12
C TYR A 235 26.20 -5.95 -0.20
N ASP A 236 24.92 -5.64 -0.51
CA ASP A 236 24.49 -4.27 -0.82
C ASP A 236 23.74 -3.67 0.37
N LEU A 237 24.43 -2.84 1.14
CA LEU A 237 23.90 -2.07 2.27
C LEU A 237 23.48 -0.65 1.89
N HIS A 238 23.58 -0.31 0.61
CA HIS A 238 23.19 1.01 0.10
C HIS A 238 21.67 1.20 0.20
N ASP A 239 21.21 2.33 0.70
CA ASP A 239 19.79 2.61 0.90
C ASP A 239 19.09 3.22 -0.33
N TYR A 240 19.86 3.56 -1.37
CA TYR A 240 19.38 4.17 -2.62
C TYR A 240 18.55 5.44 -2.39
N LEU A 241 18.86 6.22 -1.36
CA LEU A 241 18.09 7.38 -0.96
C LEU A 241 17.98 8.43 -2.06
N VAL A 242 19.08 8.70 -2.77
CA VAL A 242 19.14 9.68 -3.86
C VAL A 242 18.25 9.26 -5.02
N GLU A 243 18.34 7.99 -5.44
CA GLU A 243 17.56 7.43 -6.54
C GLU A 243 16.08 7.34 -6.19
N LYS A 244 15.77 6.92 -4.96
CA LYS A 244 14.39 6.91 -4.44
C LYS A 244 13.80 8.32 -4.40
N ARG A 245 14.57 9.30 -3.95
CA ARG A 245 14.13 10.71 -3.92
C ARG A 245 13.79 11.19 -5.32
N LYS A 246 14.71 11.05 -6.25
CA LYS A 246 14.49 11.44 -7.64
C LYS A 246 13.25 10.75 -8.24
N ALA A 247 13.04 9.46 -7.94
CA ALA A 247 11.86 8.73 -8.43
C ALA A 247 10.57 9.28 -7.82
N LEU A 248 10.52 9.56 -6.51
CA LEU A 248 9.33 10.09 -5.84
C LEU A 248 9.04 11.54 -6.21
N ASP A 249 10.05 12.37 -6.43
CA ASP A 249 9.87 13.74 -6.89
C ASP A 249 9.29 13.77 -8.32
N GLU A 250 9.80 12.96 -9.24
CA GLU A 250 9.27 12.84 -10.60
C GLU A 250 7.84 12.25 -10.61
N TRP A 251 7.55 11.28 -9.73
CA TRP A 251 6.19 10.78 -9.55
C TRP A 251 5.25 11.87 -9.03
N SER A 252 5.67 12.65 -8.03
CA SER A 252 4.87 13.75 -7.48
C SER A 252 4.59 14.81 -8.54
N ALA A 253 5.58 15.21 -9.32
CA ALA A 253 5.41 16.17 -10.41
C ALA A 253 4.42 15.67 -11.48
N LEU A 254 4.49 14.37 -11.84
CA LEU A 254 3.52 13.75 -12.74
C LEU A 254 2.12 13.74 -12.13
N LEU A 255 2.00 13.39 -10.85
CA LEU A 255 0.72 13.36 -10.14
C LEU A 255 0.09 14.76 -10.09
N GLU A 256 0.86 15.80 -9.77
CA GLU A 256 0.40 17.20 -9.78
C GLU A 256 -0.07 17.62 -11.17
N SER A 257 0.65 17.26 -12.23
CA SER A 257 0.22 17.54 -13.61
C SER A 257 -1.12 16.88 -13.95
N ILE A 258 -1.33 15.64 -13.50
CA ILE A 258 -2.60 14.92 -13.66
C ILE A 258 -3.72 15.62 -12.90
N ILE A 259 -3.48 16.02 -11.65
CA ILE A 259 -4.45 16.71 -10.80
C ILE A 259 -4.85 18.05 -11.41
N CYS A 260 -3.89 18.84 -11.85
CA CYS A 260 -4.13 20.17 -12.46
C CYS A 260 -4.75 20.10 -13.86
N GLY A 261 -4.83 18.94 -14.49
CA GLY A 261 -5.38 18.80 -15.84
C GLY A 261 -4.46 19.27 -16.94
N ALA A 262 -3.18 19.49 -16.65
CA ALA A 262 -2.19 19.76 -17.66
C ALA A 262 -1.97 18.49 -18.51
N ALA A 263 -2.13 18.58 -19.83
CA ALA A 263 -1.77 17.47 -20.71
C ALA A 263 -0.28 17.12 -20.47
N PRO A 264 0.09 15.81 -20.36
CA PRO A 264 1.49 15.45 -20.23
C PRO A 264 2.25 16.02 -21.43
N ASN A 265 3.31 16.80 -21.15
CA ASN A 265 4.22 17.27 -22.19
C ASN A 265 4.76 16.02 -22.93
N ARG A 266 4.26 15.78 -24.12
CA ARG A 266 4.87 14.85 -25.09
C ARG A 266 6.12 15.55 -25.63
N GLN A 267 7.27 15.27 -25.05
CA GLN A 267 8.55 15.48 -25.73
C GLN A 267 8.96 14.23 -26.48
#